data_13b3d06e7a4a257e29783052ec476ce8
#
_entry.id   13b3d06e7a4a257e29783052ec476ce8
#
_cell.length_a   1.000
_cell.length_b   1.000
_cell.length_c   1.000
_cell.angle_alpha   90.00
_cell.angle_beta   90.00
_cell.angle_gamma   90.00
#
_symmetry.space_group_name_H-M   'P 1'
#
loop_
_entity.id
_entity.type
_entity.pdbx_description
1 polymer ?
#
loop_
_entity_poly.entity_id
_entity_poly.type
_entity_poly.pdbx_seq_one_letter_code
_entity_poly.pdbx_strand_id
1 'polypeptide(L)'
;LDYLEMRTFLGCNSLKEVTLPDRMTDWGGSVFNSCKSLITFRSENLKEVGYADFAQCYDLEHIYLGKVEKINRQAFTYCNSLEEITLPATTQWVDENAFPQGVKITCENKELIPFGNNGLHRAEYVSISGTRDYQKAYEVLALVNAERKKAGLGELKMEKSLLDTAMVRAEEQAVLFSHTRPNGTSCFSANAKMVAENVAIGSTTSDGVMDQWMNSSGHKANILLEKANTIGIGCYYID
;
A
#
# COMPACT_ATOMS: atom_id res chain seq x y z
N LEU A 1 -32.10 18.76 -8.56
CA LEU A 1 -30.76 18.75 -9.08
C LEU A 1 -30.26 17.30 -9.03
N ASP A 2 -29.87 16.77 -10.17
CA ASP A 2 -29.52 15.34 -10.26
C ASP A 2 -28.01 15.14 -10.48
N TYR A 3 -27.29 16.21 -10.77
CA TYR A 3 -25.85 16.22 -11.00
C TYR A 3 -25.23 17.60 -10.69
N LEU A 4 -24.02 17.62 -10.15
CA LEU A 4 -23.21 18.80 -9.96
C LEU A 4 -22.04 18.76 -10.96
N GLU A 5 -21.92 19.76 -11.79
CA GLU A 5 -20.82 19.91 -12.72
C GLU A 5 -19.49 20.12 -11.99
N MET A 6 -18.40 19.88 -12.69
CA MET A 6 -17.05 20.11 -12.16
C MET A 6 -16.94 21.54 -11.61
N ARG A 7 -16.40 21.67 -10.39
CA ARG A 7 -16.15 22.95 -9.71
C ARG A 7 -17.40 23.80 -9.42
N THR A 8 -18.60 23.22 -9.37
CA THR A 8 -19.87 23.97 -9.15
C THR A 8 -19.80 24.89 -7.92
N PHE A 9 -19.21 24.45 -6.82
CA PHE A 9 -19.06 25.22 -5.59
C PHE A 9 -17.61 25.63 -5.29
N LEU A 10 -16.74 25.65 -6.30
CA LEU A 10 -15.34 26.03 -6.10
C LEU A 10 -15.23 27.38 -5.39
N GLY A 11 -14.55 27.40 -4.23
CA GLY A 11 -14.28 28.62 -3.47
C GLY A 11 -15.50 29.27 -2.81
N CYS A 12 -16.60 28.53 -2.62
CA CYS A 12 -17.78 29.03 -1.88
C CYS A 12 -17.47 29.17 -0.39
N ASN A 13 -16.72 30.21 -0.02
CA ASN A 13 -16.17 30.40 1.34
C ASN A 13 -17.21 30.71 2.43
N SER A 14 -18.46 30.98 2.06
CA SER A 14 -19.55 31.20 3.04
C SER A 14 -20.39 29.94 3.27
N LEU A 15 -20.14 28.87 2.51
CA LEU A 15 -20.85 27.60 2.61
C LEU A 15 -20.38 26.86 3.86
N LYS A 16 -21.30 26.58 4.79
CA LYS A 16 -20.97 25.91 6.06
C LYS A 16 -21.45 24.45 6.12
N GLU A 17 -22.61 24.21 5.52
CA GLU A 17 -23.22 22.88 5.58
C GLU A 17 -23.77 22.48 4.20
N VAL A 18 -23.59 21.22 3.84
CA VAL A 18 -24.13 20.62 2.63
C VAL A 18 -24.76 19.28 2.94
N THR A 19 -26.00 19.11 2.50
CA THR A 19 -26.65 17.80 2.44
C THR A 19 -27.11 17.55 1.01
N LEU A 20 -26.62 16.48 0.40
CA LEU A 20 -27.02 16.11 -0.94
C LEU A 20 -28.34 15.36 -0.94
N PRO A 21 -29.20 15.54 -1.96
CA PRO A 21 -30.40 14.74 -2.13
C PRO A 21 -30.05 13.28 -2.43
N ASP A 22 -30.88 12.34 -1.96
CA ASP A 22 -30.65 10.89 -2.07
C ASP A 22 -30.51 10.37 -3.51
N ARG A 23 -31.07 11.10 -4.48
CA ARG A 23 -30.94 10.74 -5.90
C ARG A 23 -29.58 11.05 -6.51
N MET A 24 -28.74 11.82 -5.81
CA MET A 24 -27.42 12.17 -6.31
C MET A 24 -26.40 11.09 -5.95
N THR A 25 -25.94 10.39 -6.97
CA THR A 25 -24.99 9.27 -6.83
C THR A 25 -23.61 9.58 -7.39
N ASP A 26 -23.51 10.66 -8.18
CA ASP A 26 -22.30 11.03 -8.90
C ASP A 26 -22.24 12.56 -9.12
N TRP A 27 -21.06 13.10 -9.36
CA TRP A 27 -20.82 14.52 -9.66
C TRP A 27 -19.51 14.75 -10.44
N GLY A 28 -19.26 15.97 -10.90
CA GLY A 28 -17.97 16.39 -11.49
C GLY A 28 -16.88 16.47 -10.44
N GLY A 29 -15.62 16.63 -10.88
CA GLY A 29 -14.48 16.74 -9.96
C GLY A 29 -14.31 18.11 -9.33
N SER A 30 -13.63 18.18 -8.18
CA SER A 30 -13.28 19.40 -7.45
C SER A 30 -14.50 20.25 -7.07
N VAL A 31 -15.65 19.63 -6.79
CA VAL A 31 -16.94 20.32 -6.63
C VAL A 31 -16.91 21.31 -5.49
N PHE A 32 -16.37 20.96 -4.33
CA PHE A 32 -16.28 21.79 -3.13
C PHE A 32 -14.85 22.25 -2.82
N ASN A 33 -13.95 22.17 -3.80
CA ASN A 33 -12.57 22.61 -3.59
C ASN A 33 -12.53 24.05 -3.10
N SER A 34 -11.73 24.32 -2.08
CA SER A 34 -11.55 25.65 -1.46
C SER A 34 -12.82 26.23 -0.80
N CYS A 35 -13.80 25.40 -0.44
CA CYS A 35 -14.90 25.82 0.43
C CYS A 35 -14.41 25.90 1.89
N LYS A 36 -13.65 26.97 2.21
CA LYS A 36 -12.83 27.06 3.42
C LYS A 36 -13.62 26.98 4.72
N SER A 37 -14.86 27.46 4.74
CA SER A 37 -15.75 27.48 5.90
C SER A 37 -16.74 26.32 5.92
N LEU A 38 -16.60 25.32 5.04
CA LEU A 38 -17.45 24.13 5.06
C LEU A 38 -17.11 23.30 6.29
N ILE A 39 -18.09 23.10 7.18
CA ILE A 39 -17.94 22.38 8.45
C ILE A 39 -18.51 20.96 8.34
N THR A 40 -19.69 20.85 7.72
CA THR A 40 -20.43 19.58 7.64
C THR A 40 -20.82 19.24 6.21
N PHE A 41 -20.54 18.01 5.80
CA PHE A 41 -21.02 17.46 4.53
C PHE A 41 -21.70 16.11 4.74
N ARG A 42 -22.85 15.92 4.10
CA ARG A 42 -23.61 14.66 4.15
C ARG A 42 -24.08 14.23 2.76
N SER A 43 -23.86 12.96 2.44
CA SER A 43 -24.43 12.27 1.28
C SER A 43 -24.75 10.81 1.62
N GLU A 44 -25.96 10.36 1.30
CA GLU A 44 -26.37 8.95 1.49
C GLU A 44 -25.91 8.05 0.34
N ASN A 45 -25.92 8.55 -0.88
CA ASN A 45 -25.82 7.70 -2.06
C ASN A 45 -24.68 8.05 -3.02
N LEU A 46 -23.82 9.02 -2.67
CA LEU A 46 -22.64 9.33 -3.46
C LEU A 46 -21.71 8.11 -3.51
N LYS A 47 -21.32 7.71 -4.72
CA LYS A 47 -20.50 6.52 -4.97
C LYS A 47 -19.00 6.80 -4.96
N GLU A 48 -18.63 7.98 -5.42
CA GLU A 48 -17.22 8.35 -5.57
C GLU A 48 -16.97 9.77 -5.07
N VAL A 49 -15.91 9.94 -4.29
CA VAL A 49 -15.31 11.24 -4.00
C VAL A 49 -14.11 11.38 -4.93
N GLY A 50 -14.20 12.34 -5.84
CA GLY A 50 -13.23 12.56 -6.91
C GLY A 50 -11.95 13.26 -6.46
N TYR A 51 -11.06 13.48 -7.43
CA TYR A 51 -9.82 14.21 -7.21
C TYR A 51 -10.10 15.61 -6.68
N ALA A 52 -9.52 15.92 -5.52
CA ALA A 52 -9.54 17.22 -4.87
C ALA A 52 -10.96 17.80 -4.60
N ASP A 53 -11.97 16.96 -4.46
CA ASP A 53 -13.36 17.43 -4.28
C ASP A 53 -13.55 18.31 -3.05
N PHE A 54 -12.89 17.98 -1.95
CA PHE A 54 -12.91 18.75 -0.71
C PHE A 54 -11.54 19.34 -0.36
N ALA A 55 -10.62 19.42 -1.32
CA ALA A 55 -9.30 19.99 -1.04
C ALA A 55 -9.43 21.44 -0.54
N GLN A 56 -8.66 21.77 0.51
CA GLN A 56 -8.67 23.08 1.17
C GLN A 56 -10.01 23.47 1.83
N CYS A 57 -10.83 22.52 2.20
CA CYS A 57 -11.95 22.73 3.13
C CYS A 57 -11.40 22.71 4.56
N TYR A 58 -10.74 23.80 4.98
CA TYR A 58 -9.96 23.86 6.21
C TYR A 58 -10.78 23.58 7.47
N ASP A 59 -12.05 24.03 7.49
CA ASP A 59 -12.95 23.91 8.64
C ASP A 59 -13.82 22.65 8.59
N LEU A 60 -13.59 21.72 7.63
CA LEU A 60 -14.37 20.49 7.52
C LEU A 60 -14.07 19.55 8.70
N GLU A 61 -15.06 19.41 9.58
CA GLU A 61 -15.00 18.57 10.79
C GLU A 61 -15.79 17.27 10.62
N HIS A 62 -16.96 17.37 9.98
CA HIS A 62 -17.91 16.28 9.91
C HIS A 62 -18.23 15.92 8.47
N ILE A 63 -17.94 14.67 8.10
CA ILE A 63 -18.29 14.14 6.79
C ILE A 63 -19.00 12.80 6.92
N TYR A 64 -20.14 12.66 6.25
CA TYR A 64 -20.90 11.43 6.17
C TYR A 64 -21.09 10.99 4.71
N LEU A 65 -20.63 9.78 4.40
CA LEU A 65 -20.65 9.17 3.08
C LEU A 65 -21.30 7.79 3.16
N GLY A 66 -22.63 7.72 3.09
CA GLY A 66 -23.41 6.51 3.41
C GLY A 66 -23.14 5.30 2.52
N LYS A 67 -22.84 5.51 1.22
CA LYS A 67 -22.58 4.42 0.26
C LYS A 67 -21.36 4.66 -0.64
N VAL A 68 -20.38 5.41 -0.17
CA VAL A 68 -19.17 5.64 -0.95
C VAL A 68 -18.46 4.33 -1.23
N GLU A 69 -18.04 4.16 -2.48
CA GLU A 69 -17.28 3.01 -2.96
C GLU A 69 -15.81 3.37 -3.17
N LYS A 70 -15.53 4.62 -3.57
CA LYS A 70 -14.18 5.06 -3.92
C LYS A 70 -13.87 6.47 -3.44
N ILE A 71 -12.66 6.66 -2.89
CA ILE A 71 -12.12 7.97 -2.51
C ILE A 71 -10.79 8.15 -3.21
N ASN A 72 -10.71 9.15 -4.08
CA ASN A 72 -9.56 9.40 -4.94
C ASN A 72 -8.48 10.25 -4.28
N ARG A 73 -7.36 10.33 -4.97
CA ARG A 73 -6.19 11.09 -4.57
C ARG A 73 -6.54 12.55 -4.26
N GLN A 74 -5.98 13.07 -3.17
CA GLN A 74 -6.12 14.45 -2.71
C GLN A 74 -7.57 14.89 -2.38
N ALA A 75 -8.51 13.95 -2.29
CA ALA A 75 -9.92 14.26 -2.06
C ALA A 75 -10.14 15.22 -0.88
N PHE A 76 -9.39 15.04 0.22
CA PHE A 76 -9.48 15.83 1.45
C PHE A 76 -8.17 16.54 1.82
N THR A 77 -7.28 16.79 0.87
CA THR A 77 -6.02 17.48 1.13
C THR A 77 -6.27 18.85 1.76
N TYR A 78 -5.58 19.14 2.86
CA TYR A 78 -5.75 20.36 3.67
C TYR A 78 -7.12 20.52 4.37
N CYS A 79 -7.88 19.45 4.58
CA CYS A 79 -8.99 19.43 5.53
C CYS A 79 -8.45 19.31 6.96
N ASN A 80 -7.92 20.42 7.50
CA ASN A 80 -7.10 20.38 8.71
C ASN A 80 -7.91 20.15 10.00
N SER A 81 -9.22 20.38 9.97
CA SER A 81 -10.14 20.14 11.09
C SER A 81 -10.73 18.74 11.09
N LEU A 82 -10.47 17.93 10.03
CA LEU A 82 -10.98 16.56 9.95
C LEU A 82 -10.10 15.62 10.78
N GLU A 83 -10.58 15.22 11.95
CA GLU A 83 -9.83 14.35 12.88
C GLU A 83 -10.12 12.86 12.64
N GLU A 84 -11.36 12.53 12.30
CA GLU A 84 -11.75 11.14 12.06
C GLU A 84 -12.82 11.02 10.98
N ILE A 85 -12.87 9.85 10.34
CA ILE A 85 -13.92 9.46 9.39
C ILE A 85 -14.26 7.99 9.54
N THR A 86 -15.57 7.67 9.44
CA THR A 86 -16.04 6.30 9.30
C THR A 86 -16.52 6.07 7.87
N LEU A 87 -15.92 5.10 7.20
CA LEU A 87 -16.26 4.70 5.84
C LEU A 87 -17.19 3.48 5.86
N PRO A 88 -18.23 3.45 5.01
CA PRO A 88 -19.22 2.38 5.00
C PRO A 88 -18.68 1.06 4.45
N ALA A 89 -19.43 -0.01 4.65
CA ALA A 89 -19.10 -1.34 4.14
C ALA A 89 -19.07 -1.43 2.59
N THR A 90 -19.65 -0.46 1.89
CA THR A 90 -19.58 -0.35 0.42
C THR A 90 -18.24 0.13 -0.11
N THR A 91 -17.37 0.69 0.74
CA THR A 91 -16.05 1.20 0.33
C THR A 91 -15.19 0.07 -0.22
N GLN A 92 -14.56 0.30 -1.37
CA GLN A 92 -13.70 -0.66 -2.08
C GLN A 92 -12.27 -0.11 -2.28
N TRP A 93 -12.13 1.22 -2.32
CA TRP A 93 -10.86 1.88 -2.57
C TRP A 93 -10.76 3.22 -1.85
N VAL A 94 -9.62 3.47 -1.24
CA VAL A 94 -9.20 4.77 -0.71
C VAL A 94 -7.75 5.02 -1.13
N ASP A 95 -7.50 6.11 -1.84
CA ASP A 95 -6.13 6.47 -2.23
C ASP A 95 -5.28 6.81 -0.98
N GLU A 96 -4.01 6.42 -0.99
CA GLU A 96 -3.10 6.66 0.15
C GLU A 96 -2.85 8.15 0.47
N ASN A 97 -3.12 9.04 -0.49
CA ASN A 97 -3.00 10.49 -0.34
C ASN A 97 -4.38 11.18 -0.34
N ALA A 98 -5.46 10.45 -0.05
CA ALA A 98 -6.82 11.00 -0.03
C ALA A 98 -7.01 11.98 1.13
N PHE A 99 -6.45 11.69 2.29
CA PHE A 99 -6.62 12.44 3.53
C PHE A 99 -5.34 13.12 4.01
N PRO A 100 -5.44 14.17 4.87
CA PRO A 100 -4.30 14.69 5.61
C PRO A 100 -3.66 13.62 6.50
N GLN A 101 -2.39 13.83 6.88
CA GLN A 101 -1.76 12.97 7.88
C GLN A 101 -2.46 13.12 9.24
N GLY A 102 -2.61 12.00 9.93
CA GLY A 102 -3.18 11.97 11.29
C GLY A 102 -4.68 11.77 11.36
N VAL A 103 -5.41 11.82 10.24
CA VAL A 103 -6.85 11.49 10.22
C VAL A 103 -7.04 10.02 10.58
N LYS A 104 -7.87 9.77 11.59
CA LYS A 104 -8.24 8.41 11.99
C LYS A 104 -9.32 7.86 11.07
N ILE A 105 -8.97 6.87 10.26
CA ILE A 105 -9.90 6.23 9.34
C ILE A 105 -10.40 4.92 9.94
N THR A 106 -11.72 4.83 10.14
CA THR A 106 -12.42 3.58 10.47
C THR A 106 -13.19 3.12 9.24
N CYS A 107 -13.00 1.89 8.78
CA CYS A 107 -13.75 1.33 7.66
C CYS A 107 -14.57 0.12 8.11
N GLU A 108 -15.86 0.11 7.72
CA GLU A 108 -16.76 -1.01 8.00
C GLU A 108 -16.48 -2.23 7.10
N ASN A 109 -15.95 -2.00 5.90
CA ASN A 109 -15.51 -3.09 5.03
C ASN A 109 -14.22 -3.73 5.57
N LYS A 110 -14.35 -4.92 6.16
CA LYS A 110 -13.24 -5.66 6.78
C LYS A 110 -12.38 -6.42 5.77
N GLU A 111 -12.77 -6.45 4.49
CA GLU A 111 -11.99 -7.05 3.41
C GLU A 111 -10.90 -6.09 2.87
N LEU A 112 -10.95 -4.81 3.25
CA LEU A 112 -9.97 -3.84 2.80
C LEU A 112 -8.65 -3.95 3.56
N ILE A 113 -7.56 -3.84 2.81
CA ILE A 113 -6.19 -3.92 3.30
C ILE A 113 -5.58 -2.52 3.28
N PRO A 114 -4.95 -2.06 4.39
CA PRO A 114 -4.23 -0.80 4.40
C PRO A 114 -3.01 -0.82 3.47
N PHE A 115 -2.76 0.30 2.79
CA PHE A 115 -1.53 0.53 2.04
C PHE A 115 -1.10 2.01 2.13
N GLY A 116 0.19 2.26 1.98
CA GLY A 116 0.74 3.62 2.09
C GLY A 116 0.40 4.28 3.44
N ASN A 117 0.12 5.58 3.41
CA ASN A 117 -0.17 6.35 4.62
C ASN A 117 -1.61 6.13 5.14
N ASN A 118 -2.60 6.25 4.25
CA ASN A 118 -4.03 6.22 4.60
C ASN A 118 -4.85 5.42 3.58
N GLY A 119 -4.19 4.72 2.65
CA GLY A 119 -4.87 3.98 1.59
C GLY A 119 -5.55 2.71 2.11
N LEU A 120 -6.67 2.37 1.49
CA LEU A 120 -7.39 1.12 1.68
C LEU A 120 -7.78 0.57 0.31
N HIS A 121 -7.53 -0.70 0.06
CA HIS A 121 -7.97 -1.36 -1.16
C HIS A 121 -8.48 -2.77 -0.86
N ARG A 122 -9.37 -3.25 -1.71
CA ARG A 122 -9.75 -4.65 -1.69
C ARG A 122 -8.54 -5.47 -2.13
N ALA A 123 -8.26 -6.58 -1.43
CA ALA A 123 -7.34 -7.57 -1.94
C ALA A 123 -7.95 -8.13 -3.23
N GLU A 124 -7.64 -7.52 -4.36
CA GLU A 124 -7.84 -8.20 -5.63
C GLU A 124 -6.88 -9.38 -5.60
N TYR A 125 -7.40 -10.58 -5.78
CA TYR A 125 -6.58 -11.73 -6.11
C TYR A 125 -6.03 -11.46 -7.51
N VAL A 126 -4.91 -10.77 -7.58
CA VAL A 126 -4.12 -10.74 -8.80
C VAL A 126 -3.56 -12.15 -8.91
N SER A 127 -4.19 -12.95 -9.74
CA SER A 127 -3.64 -14.23 -10.17
C SER A 127 -2.43 -13.92 -11.05
N ILE A 128 -1.25 -13.81 -10.45
CA ILE A 128 -0.01 -13.71 -11.19
C ILE A 128 0.38 -15.13 -11.57
N SER A 129 0.31 -15.41 -12.87
CA SER A 129 0.88 -16.64 -13.42
C SER A 129 2.40 -16.52 -13.43
N GLY A 130 3.07 -17.54 -12.96
CA GLY A 130 4.52 -17.57 -12.93
C GLY A 130 5.08 -18.85 -12.28
N THR A 131 6.39 -18.95 -12.28
CA THR A 131 7.10 -20.16 -11.87
C THR A 131 8.07 -19.91 -10.73
N ARG A 132 8.00 -20.73 -9.69
CA ARG A 132 9.00 -20.80 -8.61
C ARG A 132 10.25 -21.53 -9.09
N ASP A 133 11.41 -20.90 -9.00
CA ASP A 133 12.69 -21.51 -9.39
C ASP A 133 13.52 -21.89 -8.17
N TYR A 134 13.39 -23.13 -7.74
CA TYR A 134 14.16 -23.67 -6.63
C TYR A 134 15.64 -23.89 -6.97
N GLN A 135 15.96 -24.21 -8.24
CA GLN A 135 17.35 -24.37 -8.67
C GLN A 135 18.09 -23.05 -8.54
N LYS A 136 17.49 -21.96 -9.03
CA LYS A 136 18.05 -20.61 -8.90
C LYS A 136 18.25 -20.22 -7.44
N ALA A 137 17.35 -20.57 -6.54
CA ALA A 137 17.50 -20.30 -5.11
C ALA A 137 18.78 -20.94 -4.53
N TYR A 138 19.12 -22.16 -4.95
CA TYR A 138 20.35 -22.83 -4.51
C TYR A 138 21.62 -22.28 -5.19
N GLU A 139 21.54 -21.80 -6.45
CA GLU A 139 22.62 -21.07 -7.10
C GLU A 139 22.97 -19.78 -6.34
N VAL A 140 21.94 -19.00 -5.98
CA VAL A 140 22.12 -17.79 -5.17
C VAL A 140 22.69 -18.11 -3.79
N LEU A 141 22.27 -19.20 -3.14
CA LEU A 141 22.87 -19.64 -1.87
C LEU A 141 24.36 -19.91 -2.01
N ALA A 142 24.79 -20.55 -3.09
CA ALA A 142 26.22 -20.81 -3.33
C ALA A 142 27.01 -19.51 -3.46
N LEU A 143 26.46 -18.50 -4.16
CA LEU A 143 27.08 -17.17 -4.29
C LEU A 143 27.11 -16.41 -2.96
N VAL A 144 26.02 -16.43 -2.19
CA VAL A 144 25.97 -15.86 -0.84
C VAL A 144 27.08 -16.46 0.03
N ASN A 145 27.24 -17.79 0.03
CA ASN A 145 28.26 -18.47 0.81
C ASN A 145 29.67 -18.18 0.32
N ALA A 146 29.86 -17.96 -0.99
CA ALA A 146 31.14 -17.51 -1.52
C ALA A 146 31.53 -16.11 -0.97
N GLU A 147 30.59 -15.17 -0.91
CA GLU A 147 30.83 -13.82 -0.33
C GLU A 147 31.10 -13.90 1.19
N ARG A 148 30.35 -14.72 1.91
CA ARG A 148 30.57 -14.96 3.35
C ARG A 148 31.94 -15.57 3.62
N LYS A 149 32.38 -16.53 2.83
CA LYS A 149 33.73 -17.13 2.91
C LYS A 149 34.82 -16.09 2.69
N LYS A 150 34.67 -15.18 1.70
CA LYS A 150 35.61 -14.05 1.48
C LYS A 150 35.68 -13.15 2.71
N ALA A 151 34.60 -13.00 3.45
CA ALA A 151 34.51 -12.20 4.68
C ALA A 151 34.96 -12.99 5.95
N GLY A 152 35.38 -14.26 5.84
CA GLY A 152 35.75 -15.10 6.98
C GLY A 152 34.58 -15.61 7.82
N LEU A 153 33.36 -15.60 7.27
CA LEU A 153 32.13 -16.02 7.96
C LEU A 153 31.75 -17.46 7.61
N GLY A 154 31.02 -18.10 8.53
CA GLY A 154 30.46 -19.43 8.31
C GLY A 154 29.38 -19.45 7.22
N GLU A 155 29.25 -20.60 6.54
CA GLU A 155 28.22 -20.79 5.52
C GLU A 155 26.82 -20.80 6.14
N LEU A 156 25.85 -20.24 5.39
CA LEU A 156 24.43 -20.38 5.69
C LEU A 156 23.89 -21.68 5.11
N LYS A 157 22.94 -22.28 5.82
CA LYS A 157 22.23 -23.47 5.37
C LYS A 157 20.81 -23.07 4.94
N MET A 158 20.34 -23.61 3.80
CA MET A 158 18.95 -23.46 3.42
C MET A 158 18.06 -24.12 4.47
N GLU A 159 17.15 -23.35 5.05
CA GLU A 159 16.18 -23.87 6.02
C GLU A 159 14.80 -23.94 5.35
N LYS A 160 14.14 -25.12 5.44
CA LYS A 160 12.94 -25.39 4.66
C LYS A 160 11.82 -24.37 4.89
N SER A 161 11.51 -24.01 6.13
CA SER A 161 10.42 -23.08 6.39
C SER A 161 10.75 -21.66 5.92
N LEU A 162 12.02 -21.26 5.94
CA LEU A 162 12.48 -19.99 5.38
C LEU A 162 12.46 -20.02 3.84
N LEU A 163 12.82 -21.15 3.21
CA LEU A 163 12.74 -21.32 1.76
C LEU A 163 11.29 -21.19 1.28
N ASP A 164 10.36 -21.91 1.93
CA ASP A 164 8.94 -21.86 1.58
C ASP A 164 8.39 -20.42 1.75
N THR A 165 8.77 -19.75 2.84
CA THR A 165 8.43 -18.34 3.07
C THR A 165 9.02 -17.41 2.02
N ALA A 166 10.28 -17.59 1.66
CA ALA A 166 10.96 -16.76 0.67
C ALA A 166 10.35 -16.93 -0.73
N MET A 167 9.87 -18.13 -1.10
CA MET A 167 9.13 -18.34 -2.35
C MET A 167 7.81 -17.57 -2.37
N VAL A 168 7.05 -17.59 -1.26
CA VAL A 168 5.83 -16.78 -1.12
C VAL A 168 6.17 -15.27 -1.19
N ARG A 169 7.25 -14.85 -0.53
CA ARG A 169 7.69 -13.45 -0.58
C ARG A 169 8.13 -13.02 -1.98
N ALA A 170 8.76 -13.90 -2.76
CA ALA A 170 9.11 -13.62 -4.15
C ALA A 170 7.86 -13.43 -5.02
N GLU A 171 6.80 -14.22 -4.82
CA GLU A 171 5.49 -14.02 -5.46
C GLU A 171 4.86 -12.69 -5.02
N GLU A 172 4.90 -12.35 -3.73
CA GLU A 172 4.40 -11.08 -3.23
C GLU A 172 5.15 -9.87 -3.82
N GLN A 173 6.47 -9.99 -4.13
CA GLN A 173 7.23 -8.94 -4.82
C GLN A 173 6.73 -8.67 -6.25
N ALA A 174 6.15 -9.66 -6.90
CA ALA A 174 5.53 -9.49 -8.22
C ALA A 174 4.25 -8.64 -8.15
N VAL A 175 3.55 -8.64 -7.00
CA VAL A 175 2.36 -7.81 -6.74
C VAL A 175 2.77 -6.43 -6.21
N LEU A 176 3.67 -6.41 -5.24
CA LEU A 176 4.11 -5.20 -4.55
C LEU A 176 5.61 -5.33 -4.22
N PHE A 177 6.46 -4.61 -4.95
CA PHE A 177 7.90 -4.56 -4.68
C PHE A 177 8.18 -3.73 -3.43
N SER A 178 8.17 -4.38 -2.26
CA SER A 178 8.27 -3.74 -0.95
C SER A 178 8.65 -4.73 0.15
N HIS A 179 9.24 -4.21 1.23
CA HIS A 179 9.36 -4.92 2.52
C HIS A 179 8.03 -5.00 3.28
N THR A 180 7.01 -4.26 2.87
CA THR A 180 5.64 -4.45 3.32
C THR A 180 4.96 -5.49 2.43
N ARG A 181 4.26 -6.43 3.03
CA ARG A 181 3.52 -7.47 2.31
C ARG A 181 2.26 -6.88 1.65
N PRO A 182 1.71 -7.50 0.58
CA PRO A 182 0.48 -7.02 -0.04
C PRO A 182 -0.72 -6.89 0.90
N ASN A 183 -0.72 -7.61 2.02
CA ASN A 183 -1.75 -7.52 3.07
C ASN A 183 -1.47 -6.40 4.09
N GLY A 184 -0.51 -5.50 3.84
CA GLY A 184 -0.16 -4.38 4.70
C GLY A 184 0.71 -4.72 5.92
N THR A 185 1.05 -6.00 6.14
CA THR A 185 1.90 -6.40 7.27
C THR A 185 3.38 -6.31 6.92
N SER A 186 4.25 -6.25 7.93
CA SER A 186 5.71 -6.31 7.73
C SER A 186 6.14 -7.64 7.12
N CYS A 187 7.21 -7.65 6.31
CA CYS A 187 7.83 -8.89 5.81
C CYS A 187 8.14 -9.89 6.91
N PHE A 188 8.53 -9.43 8.11
CA PHE A 188 8.83 -10.28 9.26
C PHE A 188 7.61 -11.04 9.80
N SER A 189 6.39 -10.64 9.45
CA SER A 189 5.18 -11.40 9.78
C SER A 189 5.05 -12.71 9.00
N ALA A 190 5.81 -12.87 7.91
CA ALA A 190 5.76 -14.06 7.08
C ALA A 190 6.36 -15.30 7.77
N ASN A 191 7.39 -15.10 8.61
CA ASN A 191 8.00 -16.19 9.38
C ASN A 191 8.74 -15.63 10.61
N ALA A 192 8.45 -16.15 11.79
CA ALA A 192 9.06 -15.70 13.05
C ALA A 192 10.58 -15.91 13.15
N LYS A 193 11.17 -16.71 12.26
CA LYS A 193 12.64 -16.93 12.19
C LYS A 193 13.37 -15.85 11.39
N MET A 194 12.64 -14.98 10.66
CA MET A 194 13.27 -13.93 9.87
C MET A 194 13.88 -12.85 10.77
N VAL A 195 15.11 -12.49 10.45
CA VAL A 195 15.85 -11.39 11.12
C VAL A 195 16.30 -10.31 10.14
N ALA A 196 16.28 -10.62 8.84
CA ALA A 196 16.62 -9.71 7.75
C ALA A 196 15.91 -10.17 6.46
N GLU A 197 15.69 -9.25 5.53
CA GLU A 197 15.16 -9.53 4.19
C GLU A 197 15.93 -8.70 3.16
N ASN A 198 16.35 -9.34 2.08
CA ASN A 198 16.81 -8.71 0.85
C ASN A 198 15.82 -9.01 -0.26
N VAL A 199 15.45 -7.99 -1.02
CA VAL A 199 14.60 -8.14 -2.22
C VAL A 199 15.32 -7.57 -3.43
N ALA A 200 15.10 -8.18 -4.60
CA ALA A 200 15.62 -7.72 -5.88
C ALA A 200 14.60 -8.01 -6.99
N ILE A 201 14.61 -7.20 -8.03
CA ILE A 201 13.77 -7.36 -9.22
C ILE A 201 14.55 -7.02 -10.48
N GLY A 202 14.13 -7.58 -11.62
CA GLY A 202 14.67 -7.25 -12.94
C GLY A 202 15.94 -7.96 -13.33
N SER A 203 16.52 -8.82 -12.47
CA SER A 203 17.63 -9.69 -12.85
C SER A 203 17.14 -11.11 -13.15
N THR A 204 17.60 -11.64 -14.28
CA THR A 204 17.30 -13.03 -14.69
C THR A 204 18.41 -14.03 -14.33
N THR A 205 19.52 -13.54 -13.75
CA THR A 205 20.68 -14.36 -13.37
C THR A 205 21.00 -14.27 -11.88
N SER A 206 21.53 -15.36 -11.33
CA SER A 206 21.94 -15.44 -9.92
C SER A 206 23.07 -14.43 -9.62
N ASP A 207 24.04 -14.29 -10.53
CA ASP A 207 25.13 -13.30 -10.41
C ASP A 207 24.58 -11.86 -10.41
N GLY A 208 23.64 -11.55 -11.29
CA GLY A 208 23.05 -10.21 -11.35
C GLY A 208 22.27 -9.84 -10.08
N VAL A 209 21.58 -10.79 -9.43
CA VAL A 209 20.97 -10.57 -8.11
C VAL A 209 22.05 -10.31 -7.04
N MET A 210 23.10 -11.12 -7.02
CA MET A 210 24.22 -10.93 -6.08
C MET A 210 24.92 -9.60 -6.28
N ASP A 211 25.13 -9.16 -7.52
CA ASP A 211 25.71 -7.85 -7.83
C ASP A 211 24.83 -6.71 -7.28
N GLN A 212 23.51 -6.78 -7.47
CA GLN A 212 22.58 -5.80 -6.90
C GLN A 212 22.69 -5.76 -5.37
N TRP A 213 22.71 -6.91 -4.71
CA TRP A 213 22.79 -6.97 -3.26
C TRP A 213 24.16 -6.54 -2.71
N MET A 214 25.24 -6.96 -3.31
CA MET A 214 26.60 -6.63 -2.83
C MET A 214 26.99 -5.17 -3.07
N ASN A 215 26.37 -4.50 -4.06
CA ASN A 215 26.53 -3.07 -4.31
C ASN A 215 25.65 -2.18 -3.40
N SER A 216 24.74 -2.76 -2.64
CA SER A 216 23.89 -2.07 -1.66
C SER A 216 24.42 -2.32 -0.24
N SER A 217 24.76 -1.26 0.51
CA SER A 217 25.30 -1.40 1.86
C SER A 217 24.36 -2.14 2.82
N GLY A 218 23.05 -1.91 2.71
CA GLY A 218 22.03 -2.59 3.53
C GLY A 218 21.89 -4.07 3.18
N HIS A 219 21.76 -4.40 1.91
CA HIS A 219 21.64 -5.78 1.46
C HIS A 219 22.91 -6.58 1.77
N LYS A 220 24.08 -5.98 1.53
CA LYS A 220 25.38 -6.57 1.88
C LYS A 220 25.51 -6.85 3.38
N ALA A 221 25.08 -5.93 4.23
CA ALA A 221 25.10 -6.12 5.69
C ALA A 221 24.24 -7.32 6.11
N ASN A 222 23.08 -7.52 5.49
CA ASN A 222 22.22 -8.68 5.74
C ASN A 222 22.89 -10.01 5.30
N ILE A 223 23.56 -10.03 4.13
CA ILE A 223 24.29 -11.21 3.65
C ILE A 223 25.44 -11.57 4.60
N LEU A 224 26.15 -10.56 5.10
CA LEU A 224 27.29 -10.71 5.97
C LEU A 224 26.94 -10.70 7.47
N LEU A 225 25.67 -10.88 7.82
CA LEU A 225 25.23 -10.93 9.22
C LEU A 225 25.91 -12.13 9.94
N GLU A 226 26.80 -11.83 10.88
CA GLU A 226 27.65 -12.82 11.56
C GLU A 226 26.83 -13.88 12.30
N LYS A 227 25.74 -13.43 12.98
CA LYS A 227 24.89 -14.29 13.80
C LYS A 227 23.95 -15.20 12.99
N ALA A 228 23.83 -14.99 11.68
CA ALA A 228 22.97 -15.81 10.84
C ALA A 228 23.67 -17.15 10.55
N ASN A 229 22.90 -18.23 10.62
CA ASN A 229 23.33 -19.60 10.30
C ASN A 229 22.40 -20.31 9.32
N THR A 230 21.23 -19.73 9.07
CA THR A 230 20.23 -20.23 8.13
C THR A 230 19.72 -19.13 7.22
N ILE A 231 19.20 -19.52 6.06
CA ILE A 231 18.63 -18.64 5.05
C ILE A 231 17.45 -19.33 4.34
N GLY A 232 16.51 -18.53 3.84
CA GLY A 232 15.57 -18.91 2.79
C GLY A 232 15.78 -17.99 1.60
N ILE A 233 15.78 -18.53 0.38
CA ILE A 233 15.90 -17.77 -0.86
C ILE A 233 14.71 -18.14 -1.75
N GLY A 234 13.97 -17.14 -2.24
CA GLY A 234 12.86 -17.30 -3.16
C GLY A 234 13.18 -16.67 -4.50
N CYS A 235 12.89 -17.39 -5.57
CA CYS A 235 12.98 -16.90 -6.96
C CYS A 235 11.65 -17.19 -7.65
N TYR A 236 11.10 -16.15 -8.30
CA TYR A 236 9.84 -16.23 -9.01
C TYR A 236 9.93 -15.48 -10.34
N TYR A 237 9.49 -16.13 -11.40
CA TYR A 237 9.40 -15.53 -12.73
C TYR A 237 7.93 -15.36 -13.08
N ILE A 238 7.58 -14.16 -13.56
CA ILE A 238 6.27 -13.86 -14.13
C ILE A 238 6.28 -14.34 -15.58
N ASP A 239 5.25 -15.09 -15.99
CA ASP A 239 5.08 -15.58 -17.35
C ASP A 239 4.74 -14.44 -18.34
#